data_6daa72b5e67385a30c3c50f4bf8c88a9
#
_entry.id   6daa72b5e67385a30c3c50f4bf8c88a9
#
_cell.length_a   1.000
_cell.length_b   1.000
_cell.length_c   1.000
_cell.angle_alpha   90.00
_cell.angle_beta   90.00
_cell.angle_gamma   90.00
#
_symmetry.space_group_name_H-M   'P 1'
#
loop_
_entity.id
_entity.type
_entity.pdbx_description
1 polymer ?
#
loop_
_entity_poly.entity_id
_entity_poly.type
_entity_poly.pdbx_seq_one_letter_code
_entity_poly.pdbx_strand_id
1 'polypeptide(L)'
;MSVLSERLVRYEELIPCRNAFIDTRSPGSDQKENFTIIGPGVAENPDQHVHIAIPHGFNIGGARQPPGCLNSQHSHLTEEVFVVSQGSWHFTTGVEGNDAVVRMEEGDIISIPMDLFRGFE
;
A
#
# COMPACT_ATOMS: atom_id res chain seq x y z
N MET A 1 30.01 7.95 -6.00
CA MET A 1 28.90 7.25 -5.33
C MET A 1 28.95 5.78 -5.70
N SER A 2 28.61 4.91 -4.76
CA SER A 2 28.52 3.48 -5.05
C SER A 2 27.19 3.17 -5.74
N VAL A 3 27.15 2.03 -6.42
CA VAL A 3 25.89 1.52 -7.02
C VAL A 3 24.80 1.37 -5.95
N LEU A 4 25.18 1.03 -4.74
CA LEU A 4 24.23 0.83 -3.65
C LEU A 4 23.58 2.13 -3.19
N SER A 5 24.28 3.26 -3.26
CA SER A 5 23.70 4.54 -2.84
C SER A 5 22.53 4.99 -3.70
N GLU A 6 22.51 4.58 -4.97
CA GLU A 6 21.41 4.87 -5.89
C GLU A 6 20.20 3.93 -5.68
N ARG A 7 20.37 2.90 -4.88
CA ARG A 7 19.38 1.85 -4.64
C ARG A 7 18.91 1.80 -3.18
N LEU A 8 19.23 2.83 -2.42
CA LEU A 8 18.84 2.92 -1.01
C LEU A 8 17.86 4.06 -0.83
N VAL A 9 16.77 3.79 -0.12
CA VAL A 9 15.92 4.83 0.44
C VAL A 9 15.75 4.55 1.93
N ARG A 10 15.93 5.57 2.74
CA ARG A 10 15.76 5.42 4.18
C ARG A 10 14.33 5.75 4.57
N TYR A 11 13.84 5.11 5.63
CA TYR A 11 12.45 5.29 6.08
C TYR A 11 12.10 6.76 6.29
N GLU A 12 12.99 7.52 6.92
CA GLU A 12 12.77 8.94 7.19
C GLU A 12 12.82 9.83 5.95
N GLU A 13 13.31 9.29 4.83
CA GLU A 13 13.37 10.02 3.55
C GLU A 13 12.14 9.79 2.68
N LEU A 14 11.23 8.91 3.08
CA LEU A 14 10.04 8.59 2.30
C LEU A 14 9.13 9.81 2.14
N ILE A 15 8.75 10.09 0.91
CA ILE A 15 7.85 11.19 0.56
C ILE A 15 6.47 10.60 0.27
N PRO A 16 5.46 10.91 1.09
CA PRO A 16 4.13 10.36 0.88
C PRO A 16 3.40 11.00 -0.29
N CYS A 17 2.60 10.22 -0.96
CA CYS A 17 1.57 10.69 -1.86
C CYS A 17 0.23 10.56 -1.13
N ARG A 18 -0.42 11.67 -0.82
CA ARG A 18 -1.65 11.68 -0.03
C ARG A 18 -2.91 11.49 -0.88
N ASN A 19 -2.77 11.53 -2.19
CA ASN A 19 -3.86 11.37 -3.15
C ASN A 19 -3.52 10.31 -4.21
N ALA A 20 -2.83 9.25 -3.80
CA ALA A 20 -2.43 8.17 -4.70
C ALA A 20 -3.62 7.39 -5.25
N PHE A 21 -4.74 7.34 -4.51
CA PHE A 21 -5.94 6.62 -4.89
C PHE A 21 -7.16 7.53 -4.79
N ILE A 22 -8.20 7.20 -5.56
CA ILE A 22 -9.43 7.99 -5.63
C ILE A 22 -10.13 8.03 -4.27
N ASP A 23 -10.10 6.95 -3.50
CA ASP A 23 -10.78 6.87 -2.21
C ASP A 23 -10.21 7.82 -1.15
N THR A 24 -9.04 8.42 -1.37
CA THR A 24 -8.52 9.45 -0.46
C THR A 24 -9.42 10.69 -0.38
N ARG A 25 -10.36 10.82 -1.31
CA ARG A 25 -11.35 11.90 -1.31
C ARG A 25 -12.57 11.60 -0.44
N SER A 26 -12.67 10.40 0.09
CA SER A 26 -13.80 9.97 0.90
C SER A 26 -13.53 10.15 2.39
N PRO A 27 -14.52 10.52 3.20
CA PRO A 27 -14.36 10.54 4.64
C PRO A 27 -13.93 9.18 5.18
N GLY A 28 -12.99 9.17 6.13
CA GLY A 28 -12.44 7.94 6.68
C GLY A 28 -11.30 7.32 5.88
N SER A 29 -11.03 7.83 4.67
CA SER A 29 -9.94 7.34 3.82
C SER A 29 -8.96 8.46 3.43
N ASP A 30 -9.14 9.65 3.95
CA ASP A 30 -8.42 10.85 3.53
C ASP A 30 -7.12 11.12 4.31
N GLN A 31 -6.82 10.33 5.34
CA GLN A 31 -5.65 10.52 6.18
C GLN A 31 -4.51 9.54 5.90
N LYS A 32 -4.66 8.72 4.88
CA LYS A 32 -3.64 7.73 4.56
C LYS A 32 -2.49 8.35 3.76
N GLU A 33 -1.30 7.82 4.00
CA GLU A 33 -0.10 8.15 3.27
C GLU A 33 0.35 6.93 2.48
N ASN A 34 0.57 7.09 1.19
CA ASN A 34 1.07 6.03 0.33
C ASN A 34 2.45 6.41 -0.17
N PHE A 35 3.36 5.45 -0.18
CA PHE A 35 4.73 5.64 -0.62
C PHE A 35 4.99 4.73 -1.81
N THR A 36 5.51 5.30 -2.89
CA THR A 36 5.95 4.53 -4.04
C THR A 36 7.46 4.36 -3.94
N ILE A 37 7.92 3.15 -3.66
CA ILE A 37 9.33 2.88 -3.39
C ILE A 37 10.03 2.38 -4.63
N ILE A 38 9.59 1.25 -5.19
CA ILE A 38 10.12 0.71 -6.44
C ILE A 38 8.98 0.64 -7.45
N GLY A 39 9.08 1.44 -8.51
CA GLY A 39 8.07 1.50 -9.55
C GLY A 39 6.76 2.14 -9.10
N PRO A 40 5.84 2.45 -10.04
CA PRO A 40 4.57 3.12 -9.73
C PRO A 40 3.55 2.22 -9.05
N GLY A 41 3.69 0.90 -9.11
CA GLY A 41 2.75 -0.03 -8.52
C GLY A 41 1.34 0.15 -9.07
N VAL A 42 0.35 0.09 -8.17
CA VAL A 42 -1.08 0.25 -8.48
C VAL A 42 -1.62 1.64 -8.15
N ALA A 43 -0.75 2.58 -7.78
CA ALA A 43 -1.17 3.94 -7.45
C ALA A 43 -1.78 4.64 -8.68
N GLU A 44 -2.84 5.42 -8.45
CA GLU A 44 -3.63 6.02 -9.51
C GLU A 44 -3.16 7.44 -9.89
N ASN A 45 -2.27 8.03 -9.10
CA ASN A 45 -1.74 9.37 -9.36
C ASN A 45 -0.44 9.27 -10.16
N PRO A 46 -0.39 9.79 -11.42
CA PRO A 46 0.83 9.72 -12.24
C PRO A 46 1.96 10.62 -11.73
N ASP A 47 1.64 11.60 -10.88
CA ASP A 47 2.63 12.56 -10.38
C ASP A 47 3.29 12.11 -9.07
N GLN A 48 3.05 10.90 -8.63
CA GLN A 48 3.64 10.36 -7.42
C GLN A 48 5.17 10.30 -7.51
N HIS A 49 5.83 10.48 -6.37
CA HIS A 49 7.28 10.36 -6.30
C HIS A 49 7.70 8.88 -6.22
N VAL A 50 8.50 8.43 -7.17
CA VAL A 50 9.08 7.08 -7.17
C VAL A 50 10.50 7.18 -6.62
N HIS A 51 10.75 6.57 -5.46
CA HIS A 51 12.04 6.72 -4.75
C HIS A 51 13.19 5.99 -5.44
N ILE A 52 12.92 4.78 -5.93
CA ILE A 52 13.91 4.00 -6.69
C ILE A 52 13.31 3.73 -8.07
N ALA A 53 13.73 4.52 -9.05
CA ALA A 53 13.18 4.46 -10.40
C ALA A 53 13.76 3.33 -11.26
N ILE A 54 14.81 2.68 -10.80
CA ILE A 54 15.45 1.59 -11.53
C ILE A 54 14.49 0.41 -11.65
N PRO A 55 14.23 -0.12 -12.85
CA PRO A 55 13.32 -1.25 -13.03
C PRO A 55 13.81 -2.52 -12.32
N HIS A 56 12.90 -3.23 -11.67
CA HIS A 56 13.20 -4.44 -10.91
C HIS A 56 12.38 -5.66 -11.32
N GLY A 57 11.43 -5.52 -12.25
CA GLY A 57 10.50 -6.60 -12.59
C GLY A 57 9.40 -6.81 -11.52
N PHE A 58 9.39 -5.99 -10.47
CA PHE A 58 8.36 -5.95 -9.45
C PHE A 58 8.26 -4.52 -8.90
N ASN A 59 7.20 -4.25 -8.14
CA ASN A 59 7.00 -2.96 -7.50
C ASN A 59 6.93 -3.13 -5.99
N ILE A 60 7.38 -2.12 -5.26
CA ILE A 60 7.24 -2.07 -3.80
C ILE A 60 6.65 -0.71 -3.44
N GLY A 61 5.58 -0.75 -2.68
CA GLY A 61 4.97 0.44 -2.09
C GLY A 61 4.80 0.29 -0.60
N GLY A 62 4.40 1.35 0.05
CA GLY A 62 4.08 1.34 1.47
C GLY A 62 2.83 2.15 1.73
N ALA A 63 2.18 1.84 2.84
CA ALA A 63 1.03 2.59 3.32
C ALA A 63 1.21 2.86 4.82
N ARG A 64 0.88 4.07 5.23
CA ARG A 64 0.88 4.48 6.63
C ARG A 64 -0.38 5.28 6.87
N GLN A 65 -1.11 4.93 7.91
CA GLN A 65 -2.36 5.61 8.23
C GLN A 65 -2.69 5.50 9.72
N PRO A 66 -3.43 6.48 10.25
CA PRO A 66 -3.87 6.41 11.64
C PRO A 66 -4.95 5.35 11.82
N PRO A 67 -5.20 4.91 13.07
CA PRO A 67 -6.29 3.98 13.35
C PRO A 67 -7.63 4.47 12.79
N GLY A 68 -8.42 3.55 12.24
CA GLY A 68 -9.74 3.85 11.68
C GLY A 68 -9.73 4.42 10.27
N CYS A 69 -8.58 4.68 9.69
CA CYS A 69 -8.48 5.11 8.30
C CYS A 69 -8.64 3.90 7.38
N LEU A 70 -9.52 4.02 6.40
CA LEU A 70 -9.93 2.89 5.58
C LEU A 70 -9.25 2.88 4.22
N ASN A 71 -8.96 1.68 3.73
CA ASN A 71 -8.70 1.42 2.32
C ASN A 71 -9.92 0.65 1.80
N SER A 72 -10.65 1.29 0.90
CA SER A 72 -11.94 0.80 0.40
C SER A 72 -11.83 -0.54 -0.29
N GLN A 73 -12.95 -1.30 -0.30
CA GLN A 73 -13.01 -2.57 -1.00
C GLN A 73 -12.76 -2.38 -2.49
N HIS A 74 -11.76 -3.09 -3.01
CA HIS A 74 -11.38 -3.04 -4.41
C HIS A 74 -10.66 -4.33 -4.80
N SER A 75 -10.42 -4.49 -6.09
CA SER A 75 -9.63 -5.60 -6.61
C SER A 75 -8.58 -5.09 -7.59
N HIS A 76 -7.56 -5.90 -7.84
CA HIS A 76 -6.52 -5.61 -8.82
C HIS A 76 -6.33 -6.78 -9.76
N LEU A 77 -5.75 -6.49 -10.92
CA LEU A 77 -5.40 -7.50 -11.93
C LEU A 77 -4.02 -8.13 -11.64
N THR A 78 -3.42 -7.80 -10.52
CA THR A 78 -2.13 -8.31 -10.08
C THR A 78 -2.25 -8.95 -8.72
N GLU A 79 -1.36 -9.90 -8.43
CA GLU A 79 -1.21 -10.40 -7.08
C GLU A 79 -0.45 -9.37 -6.24
N GLU A 80 -0.75 -9.35 -4.94
CA GLU A 80 -0.06 -8.49 -4.00
C GLU A 80 0.36 -9.27 -2.77
N VAL A 81 1.46 -8.84 -2.16
CA VAL A 81 1.91 -9.35 -0.87
C VAL A 81 2.03 -8.15 0.07
N PHE A 82 1.43 -8.27 1.25
CA PHE A 82 1.54 -7.26 2.29
C PHE A 82 2.35 -7.81 3.45
N VAL A 83 3.27 -6.99 3.94
CA VAL A 83 4.02 -7.25 5.16
C VAL A 83 3.69 -6.15 6.14
N VAL A 84 3.24 -6.51 7.33
CA VAL A 84 2.95 -5.53 8.39
C VAL A 84 4.27 -5.16 9.06
N SER A 85 4.68 -3.90 8.92
CA SER A 85 5.91 -3.43 9.54
C SER A 85 5.65 -2.79 10.92
N GLN A 86 4.46 -2.24 11.13
CA GLN A 86 4.14 -1.57 12.40
C GLN A 86 2.64 -1.62 12.66
N GLY A 87 2.26 -1.83 13.90
CA GLY A 87 0.87 -1.80 14.35
C GLY A 87 0.08 -3.05 14.01
N SER A 88 -1.23 -2.94 14.15
CA SER A 88 -2.19 -4.01 13.86
C SER A 88 -3.12 -3.56 12.75
N TRP A 89 -3.47 -4.50 11.88
CA TRP A 89 -4.29 -4.22 10.71
C TRP A 89 -5.36 -5.28 10.54
N HIS A 90 -6.52 -4.88 10.02
CA HIS A 90 -7.56 -5.79 9.59
C HIS A 90 -7.62 -5.80 8.07
N PHE A 91 -7.57 -6.98 7.49
CA PHE A 91 -7.87 -7.20 6.08
C PHE A 91 -9.26 -7.81 5.96
N THR A 92 -10.07 -7.25 5.08
CA THR A 92 -11.45 -7.69 4.87
C THR A 92 -11.66 -8.09 3.42
N THR A 93 -12.49 -9.08 3.17
CA THR A 93 -12.81 -9.52 1.81
C THR A 93 -14.29 -9.37 1.51
N GLY A 94 -14.63 -9.38 0.22
CA GLY A 94 -15.98 -9.20 -0.29
C GLY A 94 -16.24 -7.76 -0.71
N VAL A 95 -17.28 -7.57 -1.51
CA VAL A 95 -17.64 -6.24 -2.04
C VAL A 95 -17.95 -5.27 -0.91
N GLU A 96 -18.57 -5.77 0.17
CA GLU A 96 -18.94 -4.95 1.32
C GLU A 96 -17.98 -5.13 2.51
N GLY A 97 -16.93 -5.92 2.36
CA GLY A 97 -15.93 -6.12 3.40
C GLY A 97 -16.36 -7.03 4.54
N ASN A 98 -17.35 -7.89 4.34
CA ASN A 98 -17.92 -8.74 5.38
C ASN A 98 -17.88 -10.23 5.10
N ASP A 99 -17.21 -10.68 4.04
CA ASP A 99 -17.07 -12.12 3.75
C ASP A 99 -16.07 -12.78 4.68
N ALA A 100 -14.93 -12.13 4.92
CA ALA A 100 -13.93 -12.58 5.87
C ALA A 100 -13.19 -11.38 6.44
N VAL A 101 -12.72 -11.53 7.68
CA VAL A 101 -11.90 -10.53 8.38
C VAL A 101 -10.69 -11.25 8.96
N VAL A 102 -9.51 -10.75 8.65
CA VAL A 102 -8.25 -11.27 9.19
C VAL A 102 -7.51 -10.14 9.91
N ARG A 103 -7.16 -10.38 11.17
CA ARG A 103 -6.32 -9.45 11.92
C ARG A 103 -4.86 -9.84 11.75
N MET A 104 -4.02 -8.84 11.45
CA MET A 104 -2.57 -9.01 11.28
C MET A 104 -1.81 -8.16 12.29
N GLU A 105 -0.72 -8.71 12.78
CA GLU A 105 0.20 -8.05 13.69
C GLU A 105 1.55 -7.81 13.01
N GLU A 106 2.43 -7.08 13.69
CA GLU A 106 3.77 -6.79 13.16
C GLU A 106 4.50 -8.06 12.73
N GLY A 107 5.07 -8.02 11.53
CA GLY A 107 5.79 -9.14 10.95
C GLY A 107 4.94 -10.11 10.17
N ASP A 108 3.62 -10.05 10.27
CA ASP A 108 2.74 -10.94 9.52
C ASP A 108 2.74 -10.62 8.04
N ILE A 109 2.56 -11.65 7.23
CA ILE A 109 2.60 -11.55 5.76
C ILE A 109 1.34 -12.18 5.19
N ILE A 110 0.69 -11.50 4.27
CA ILE A 110 -0.48 -12.01 3.58
C ILE A 110 -0.32 -11.85 2.07
N SER A 111 -0.70 -12.88 1.33
CA SER A 111 -0.74 -12.86 -0.13
C SER A 111 -2.17 -12.69 -0.59
N ILE A 112 -2.42 -11.73 -1.44
CA ILE A 112 -3.75 -11.44 -2.00
C ILE A 112 -3.76 -11.85 -3.47
N PRO A 113 -4.63 -12.79 -3.87
CA PRO A 113 -4.73 -13.18 -5.27
C PRO A 113 -5.36 -12.09 -6.12
N MET A 114 -5.17 -12.22 -7.44
CA MET A 114 -5.84 -11.36 -8.41
C MET A 114 -7.36 -11.42 -8.22
N ASP A 115 -8.02 -10.31 -8.52
CA ASP A 115 -9.48 -10.19 -8.59
C ASP A 115 -10.23 -10.40 -7.28
N LEU A 116 -9.56 -10.65 -6.18
CA LEU A 116 -10.20 -10.71 -4.87
C LEU A 116 -10.54 -9.31 -4.38
N PHE A 117 -11.83 -9.05 -4.12
CA PHE A 117 -12.25 -7.82 -3.47
C PHE A 117 -11.77 -7.80 -2.03
N ARG A 118 -11.01 -6.76 -1.68
CA ARG A 118 -10.46 -6.62 -0.33
C ARG A 118 -10.31 -5.15 0.02
N GLY A 119 -10.22 -4.91 1.31
CA GLY A 119 -9.87 -3.63 1.90
C GLY A 119 -9.06 -3.86 3.17
N PHE A 120 -8.54 -2.80 3.77
CA PHE A 120 -7.80 -2.91 5.02
C PHE A 120 -7.85 -1.61 5.81
N GLU A 121 -7.64 -1.72 7.12
CA GLU A 121 -7.57 -0.59 8.04
C GLU A 121 -6.66 -0.88 9.23
#